data_7ea4f6e905e812443e81e8214827c3d1
#
_entry.id   7ea4f6e905e812443e81e8214827c3d1
#
_cell.length_a   1.000
_cell.length_b   1.000
_cell.length_c   1.000
_cell.angle_alpha   90.00
_cell.angle_beta   90.00
_cell.angle_gamma   90.00
#
_symmetry.space_group_name_H-M   'P 1'
#
loop_
_entity.id
_entity.type
_entity.pdbx_description
1 polymer ?
#
loop_
_entity_poly.entity_id
_entity_poly.type
_entity_poly.pdbx_seq_one_letter_code
_entity_poly.pdbx_strand_id
1 'polypeptide(L)'
;MVGKNSLRVLYGYSYFPSQAYSDVQEMDLAYINRLRENGFDVEGFCLTINPPANRLSFRDLDLRWKYGEKGLLRLYTQLEERLTNFDVLINASGINLHPYFISKLPVITVFQCFDDPESSQDLSRPVAAAYDLCLVGNIAELETYKRWGVKNLRWTPMGLMPGFFDATLTEDQIRTEKRDIDLFMMCDRLSPWRKARLEKLGAAFPDAYFFGRGWPRGYLPTVEQLSVMRRARIGPNLHNSTGPINARTYYLPANGILQICDNRSHLGRIFELGKEVIGFDTVDECIDLCRYYMSHEQERLEISINGWKRVIGDYNETEVFRRNLQWIENYYDIMKPKITNSLITLTQKKRKRGIHFFYIPVKMVSTFFYKVNNKVQKTFKRIQNLIKFS
;
A
#
# COMPACT_ATOMS: atom_id res chain seq x y z
N MET A 1 -22.06 5.89 29.46
CA MET A 1 -22.18 5.31 28.11
C MET A 1 -21.31 4.06 28.10
N VAL A 2 -21.91 2.87 28.04
CA VAL A 2 -21.19 1.60 27.97
C VAL A 2 -20.41 1.64 26.64
N GLY A 3 -19.07 1.52 26.69
CA GLY A 3 -18.21 1.58 25.52
C GLY A 3 -18.64 0.54 24.50
N LYS A 4 -18.89 0.97 23.26
CA LYS A 4 -18.97 0.08 22.09
C LYS A 4 -17.69 -0.76 22.10
N ASN A 5 -17.80 -2.08 22.18
CA ASN A 5 -16.65 -2.96 21.99
C ASN A 5 -16.00 -2.56 20.65
N SER A 6 -14.74 -2.16 20.68
CA SER A 6 -13.99 -1.85 19.46
C SER A 6 -13.98 -3.08 18.55
N LEU A 7 -14.11 -2.88 17.23
CA LEU A 7 -14.02 -3.96 16.25
C LEU A 7 -12.66 -4.65 16.37
N ARG A 8 -12.68 -5.99 16.30
CA ARG A 8 -11.46 -6.80 16.26
C ARG A 8 -11.01 -6.94 14.81
N VAL A 9 -9.80 -6.47 14.52
CA VAL A 9 -9.25 -6.37 13.17
C VAL A 9 -8.15 -7.40 12.95
N LEU A 10 -8.28 -8.23 11.92
CA LEU A 10 -7.20 -9.03 11.39
C LEU A 10 -6.55 -8.28 10.21
N TYR A 11 -5.28 -7.90 10.36
CA TYR A 11 -4.52 -7.18 9.34
C TYR A 11 -3.67 -8.16 8.52
N GLY A 12 -4.06 -8.36 7.26
CA GLY A 12 -3.34 -9.21 6.32
C GLY A 12 -2.15 -8.49 5.70
N TYR A 13 -0.95 -9.03 5.86
CA TYR A 13 0.29 -8.51 5.29
C TYR A 13 1.06 -9.61 4.57
N SER A 14 2.09 -9.26 3.80
CA SER A 14 2.96 -10.25 3.16
C SER A 14 4.40 -10.13 3.64
N TYR A 15 5.08 -11.26 3.61
CA TYR A 15 6.51 -11.36 3.90
C TYR A 15 7.33 -11.33 2.60
N PHE A 16 8.39 -10.55 2.57
CA PHE A 16 9.35 -10.50 1.47
C PHE A 16 10.71 -11.05 1.93
N PRO A 17 11.09 -12.27 1.56
CA PRO A 17 12.30 -12.92 2.05
C PRO A 17 13.60 -12.42 1.39
N SER A 18 13.59 -11.31 0.65
CA SER A 18 14.81 -10.77 0.07
C SER A 18 15.53 -9.86 1.07
N GLN A 19 16.87 -9.96 1.14
CA GLN A 19 17.68 -9.09 2.00
C GLN A 19 17.46 -7.59 1.75
N ALA A 20 17.02 -7.22 0.54
CA ALA A 20 16.70 -5.82 0.20
C ALA A 20 15.37 -5.33 0.80
N TYR A 21 14.52 -6.22 1.31
CA TYR A 21 13.18 -5.93 1.83
C TYR A 21 12.87 -6.64 3.15
N SER A 22 13.88 -7.14 3.87
CA SER A 22 13.70 -7.69 5.23
C SER A 22 13.01 -6.69 6.15
N ASP A 23 13.30 -5.41 5.96
CA ASP A 23 12.75 -4.30 6.73
C ASP A 23 11.24 -4.09 6.51
N VAL A 24 10.66 -4.55 5.40
CA VAL A 24 9.23 -4.35 5.10
C VAL A 24 8.33 -5.18 6.01
N GLN A 25 8.70 -6.42 6.31
CA GLN A 25 7.94 -7.22 7.29
C GLN A 25 8.06 -6.64 8.69
N GLU A 26 9.23 -6.17 9.06
CA GLU A 26 9.46 -5.50 10.34
C GLU A 26 8.62 -4.23 10.44
N MET A 27 8.46 -3.49 9.32
CA MET A 27 7.60 -2.32 9.26
C MET A 27 6.12 -2.65 9.46
N ASP A 28 5.60 -3.68 8.80
CA ASP A 28 4.21 -4.12 8.97
C ASP A 28 3.95 -4.58 10.42
N LEU A 29 4.87 -5.36 10.99
CA LEU A 29 4.77 -5.80 12.39
C LEU A 29 4.93 -4.64 13.37
N ALA A 30 5.83 -3.71 13.13
CA ALA A 30 6.01 -2.51 13.94
C ALA A 30 4.75 -1.63 13.89
N TYR A 31 4.14 -1.47 12.72
CA TYR A 31 2.87 -0.77 12.55
C TYR A 31 1.75 -1.41 13.37
N ILE A 32 1.55 -2.74 13.24
CA ILE A 32 0.54 -3.49 13.99
C ILE A 32 0.78 -3.36 15.51
N ASN A 33 2.02 -3.50 15.97
CA ASN A 33 2.37 -3.39 17.38
C ASN A 33 2.05 -2.00 17.93
N ARG A 34 2.40 -0.94 17.18
CA ARG A 34 2.09 0.44 17.57
C ARG A 34 0.58 0.69 17.64
N LEU A 35 -0.22 0.14 16.73
CA LEU A 35 -1.67 0.22 16.83
C LEU A 35 -2.19 -0.45 18.13
N ARG A 36 -1.65 -1.62 18.47
CA ARG A 36 -2.01 -2.31 19.73
C ARG A 36 -1.62 -1.52 20.98
N GLU A 37 -0.43 -0.92 21.00
CA GLU A 37 0.06 -0.05 22.06
C GLU A 37 -0.85 1.19 22.24
N ASN A 38 -1.49 1.63 21.17
CA ASN A 38 -2.47 2.72 21.17
C ASN A 38 -3.92 2.25 21.41
N GLY A 39 -4.11 1.02 21.86
CA GLY A 39 -5.41 0.50 22.34
C GLY A 39 -6.33 -0.05 21.26
N PHE A 40 -5.86 -0.28 20.04
CA PHE A 40 -6.64 -0.95 19.00
C PHE A 40 -6.56 -2.48 19.12
N ASP A 41 -7.68 -3.17 18.94
CA ASP A 41 -7.72 -4.64 18.89
C ASP A 41 -7.36 -5.11 17.48
N VAL A 42 -6.06 -5.20 17.19
CA VAL A 42 -5.51 -5.54 15.88
C VAL A 42 -4.50 -6.67 16.00
N GLU A 43 -4.64 -7.67 15.14
CA GLU A 43 -3.64 -8.73 15.00
C GLU A 43 -3.18 -8.87 13.54
N GLY A 44 -1.93 -9.30 13.35
CA GLY A 44 -1.38 -9.57 12.02
C GLY A 44 -1.62 -10.99 11.54
N PHE A 45 -1.85 -11.15 10.23
CA PHE A 45 -1.88 -12.45 9.58
C PHE A 45 -1.04 -12.42 8.30
N CYS A 46 -0.03 -13.29 8.22
CA CYS A 46 0.84 -13.36 7.06
C CYS A 46 0.15 -14.08 5.89
N LEU A 47 -0.05 -13.39 4.78
CA LEU A 47 -0.68 -13.90 3.56
C LEU A 47 0.32 -14.49 2.56
N THR A 48 1.55 -14.76 2.98
CA THR A 48 2.58 -15.38 2.13
C THR A 48 2.29 -16.86 1.95
N ILE A 49 2.34 -17.32 0.71
CA ILE A 49 2.19 -18.74 0.35
C ILE A 49 3.57 -19.40 0.44
N ASN A 50 3.65 -20.58 1.07
CA ASN A 50 4.89 -21.33 1.18
C ASN A 50 4.97 -22.43 0.08
N PRO A 51 6.06 -22.59 -0.69
CA PRO A 51 7.30 -21.81 -0.71
C PRO A 51 7.07 -20.38 -1.21
N PRO A 52 7.98 -19.43 -0.92
CA PRO A 52 7.69 -18.01 -0.83
C PRO A 52 7.19 -17.44 -2.15
N ALA A 53 5.89 -17.27 -2.25
CA ALA A 53 5.25 -16.44 -3.24
C ALA A 53 4.60 -15.27 -2.48
N ASN A 54 5.37 -14.24 -2.26
CA ASN A 54 4.99 -13.11 -1.43
C ASN A 54 3.76 -12.40 -1.95
N ARG A 55 3.82 -12.06 -3.23
CA ARG A 55 2.79 -11.34 -3.95
C ARG A 55 2.65 -11.99 -5.32
N LEU A 56 1.56 -12.70 -5.53
CA LEU A 56 1.21 -13.27 -6.82
C LEU A 56 0.62 -12.17 -7.71
N SER A 57 0.95 -12.21 -9.00
CA SER A 57 0.11 -11.56 -10.00
C SER A 57 -1.30 -12.15 -9.93
N PHE A 58 -2.33 -11.39 -10.32
CA PHE A 58 -3.68 -11.96 -10.36
C PHE A 58 -3.77 -13.19 -11.27
N ARG A 59 -3.04 -13.19 -12.38
CA ARG A 59 -2.97 -14.35 -13.28
C ARG A 59 -2.49 -15.62 -12.56
N ASP A 60 -1.41 -15.50 -11.79
CA ASP A 60 -0.85 -16.66 -11.08
C ASP A 60 -1.75 -17.10 -9.92
N LEU A 61 -2.36 -16.15 -9.22
CA LEU A 61 -3.35 -16.41 -8.17
C LEU A 61 -4.57 -17.15 -8.74
N ASP A 62 -5.12 -16.69 -9.86
CA ASP A 62 -6.28 -17.31 -10.52
C ASP A 62 -5.97 -18.73 -11.03
N LEU A 63 -4.76 -18.93 -11.58
CA LEU A 63 -4.30 -20.27 -11.96
C LEU A 63 -4.19 -21.20 -10.75
N ARG A 64 -3.55 -20.78 -9.67
CA ARG A 64 -3.43 -21.58 -8.43
C ARG A 64 -4.79 -21.89 -7.83
N TRP A 65 -5.70 -20.93 -7.84
CA TRP A 65 -7.09 -21.13 -7.41
C TRP A 65 -7.81 -22.17 -8.26
N LYS A 66 -7.76 -22.04 -9.60
CA LYS A 66 -8.41 -22.96 -10.54
C LYS A 66 -7.89 -24.40 -10.44
N TYR A 67 -6.60 -24.56 -10.18
CA TYR A 67 -5.98 -25.87 -10.03
C TYR A 67 -6.03 -26.43 -8.61
N GLY A 68 -6.59 -25.71 -7.65
CA GLY A 68 -6.67 -26.14 -6.26
C GLY A 68 -5.29 -26.36 -5.62
N GLU A 69 -4.37 -25.40 -5.82
CA GLU A 69 -3.00 -25.49 -5.34
C GLU A 69 -2.99 -25.61 -3.80
N LYS A 70 -2.31 -26.63 -3.30
CA LYS A 70 -2.38 -27.04 -1.88
C LYS A 70 -1.89 -25.96 -0.90
N GLY A 71 -0.88 -25.18 -1.28
CA GLY A 71 -0.35 -24.10 -0.45
C GLY A 71 -1.34 -22.96 -0.29
N LEU A 72 -1.95 -22.52 -1.40
CA LEU A 72 -3.01 -21.50 -1.40
C LEU A 72 -4.22 -21.96 -0.56
N LEU A 73 -4.64 -23.20 -0.72
CA LEU A 73 -5.79 -23.74 0.00
C LEU A 73 -5.53 -23.86 1.51
N ARG A 74 -4.32 -24.26 1.90
CA ARG A 74 -3.91 -24.29 3.30
C ARG A 74 -3.94 -22.90 3.91
N LEU A 75 -3.40 -21.89 3.21
CA LEU A 75 -3.45 -20.50 3.63
C LEU A 75 -4.90 -20.05 3.88
N TYR A 76 -5.81 -20.35 2.96
CA TYR A 76 -7.21 -19.96 3.08
C TYR A 76 -7.93 -20.66 4.24
N THR A 77 -7.65 -21.94 4.47
CA THR A 77 -8.19 -22.66 5.63
C THR A 77 -7.71 -22.04 6.95
N GLN A 78 -6.42 -21.74 7.05
CA GLN A 78 -5.85 -21.09 8.24
C GLN A 78 -6.44 -19.68 8.46
N LEU A 79 -6.66 -18.93 7.38
CA LEU A 79 -7.28 -17.61 7.47
C LEU A 79 -8.75 -17.72 7.91
N GLU A 80 -9.53 -18.64 7.36
CA GLU A 80 -10.93 -18.87 7.79
C GLU A 80 -11.03 -19.25 9.26
N GLU A 81 -10.16 -20.15 9.73
CA GLU A 81 -10.08 -20.53 11.15
C GLU A 81 -9.75 -19.33 12.03
N ARG A 82 -8.80 -18.50 11.62
CA ARG A 82 -8.41 -17.31 12.37
C ARG A 82 -9.53 -16.28 12.43
N LEU A 83 -10.23 -16.04 11.32
CA LEU A 83 -11.30 -15.03 11.20
C LEU A 83 -12.51 -15.32 12.10
N THR A 84 -12.66 -16.51 12.67
CA THR A 84 -13.75 -16.79 13.63
C THR A 84 -13.74 -15.89 14.87
N ASN A 85 -12.61 -15.26 15.16
CA ASN A 85 -12.41 -14.39 16.32
C ASN A 85 -12.32 -12.90 15.96
N PHE A 86 -12.62 -12.51 14.71
CA PHE A 86 -12.46 -11.14 14.22
C PHE A 86 -13.73 -10.65 13.53
N ASP A 87 -13.91 -9.34 13.51
CA ASP A 87 -15.03 -8.66 12.87
C ASP A 87 -14.67 -8.17 11.47
N VAL A 88 -13.39 -7.84 11.27
CA VAL A 88 -12.87 -7.18 10.07
C VAL A 88 -11.58 -7.85 9.61
N LEU A 89 -11.47 -8.08 8.29
CA LEU A 89 -10.21 -8.40 7.62
C LEU A 89 -9.77 -7.21 6.77
N ILE A 90 -8.66 -6.57 7.11
CA ILE A 90 -7.99 -5.60 6.24
C ILE A 90 -6.90 -6.34 5.46
N ASN A 91 -6.98 -6.35 4.13
CA ASN A 91 -5.96 -6.92 3.27
C ASN A 91 -5.12 -5.79 2.66
N ALA A 92 -3.92 -5.59 3.18
CA ALA A 92 -2.97 -4.62 2.65
C ALA A 92 -2.50 -5.06 1.25
N SER A 93 -2.58 -4.13 0.29
CA SER A 93 -2.17 -4.33 -1.11
C SER A 93 -2.85 -5.48 -1.86
N GLY A 94 -4.00 -5.95 -1.41
CA GLY A 94 -4.78 -6.99 -2.09
C GLY A 94 -4.09 -8.35 -2.24
N ILE A 95 -3.14 -8.65 -1.36
CA ILE A 95 -2.22 -9.76 -1.49
C ILE A 95 -2.94 -11.12 -1.39
N ASN A 96 -2.66 -11.98 -2.37
CA ASN A 96 -2.90 -13.43 -2.37
C ASN A 96 -4.33 -13.90 -2.02
N LEU A 97 -5.33 -13.03 -2.03
CA LEU A 97 -6.73 -13.41 -1.79
C LEU A 97 -7.54 -13.35 -3.08
N HIS A 98 -8.01 -14.51 -3.53
CA HIS A 98 -8.82 -14.64 -4.74
C HIS A 98 -10.23 -14.04 -4.53
N PRO A 99 -10.81 -13.30 -5.50
CA PRO A 99 -12.12 -12.64 -5.37
C PRO A 99 -13.25 -13.57 -4.93
N TYR A 100 -13.29 -14.78 -5.46
CA TYR A 100 -14.30 -15.78 -5.10
C TYR A 100 -14.20 -16.19 -3.63
N PHE A 101 -12.99 -16.31 -3.09
CA PHE A 101 -12.78 -16.62 -1.68
C PHE A 101 -13.21 -15.43 -0.80
N ILE A 102 -12.75 -14.22 -1.11
CA ILE A 102 -13.11 -12.99 -0.37
C ILE A 102 -14.62 -12.84 -0.25
N SER A 103 -15.36 -13.00 -1.35
CA SER A 103 -16.81 -12.83 -1.38
C SER A 103 -17.59 -13.82 -0.49
N LYS A 104 -16.92 -14.83 0.08
CA LYS A 104 -17.53 -15.86 0.94
C LYS A 104 -17.18 -15.70 2.42
N LEU A 105 -16.26 -14.80 2.75
CA LEU A 105 -15.83 -14.60 4.12
C LEU A 105 -16.97 -14.03 4.98
N PRO A 106 -17.13 -14.51 6.23
CA PRO A 106 -18.21 -14.11 7.14
C PRO A 106 -17.84 -12.89 8.02
N VAL A 107 -16.93 -12.03 7.54
CA VAL A 107 -16.45 -10.82 8.20
C VAL A 107 -16.52 -9.66 7.22
N ILE A 108 -16.41 -8.42 7.70
CA ILE A 108 -16.20 -7.28 6.80
C ILE A 108 -14.82 -7.40 6.17
N THR A 109 -14.78 -7.37 4.85
CA THR A 109 -13.53 -7.41 4.09
C THR A 109 -13.17 -6.04 3.56
N VAL A 110 -11.95 -5.58 3.87
CA VAL A 110 -11.45 -4.27 3.48
C VAL A 110 -10.22 -4.45 2.59
N PHE A 111 -10.29 -3.94 1.38
CA PHE A 111 -9.15 -3.81 0.48
C PHE A 111 -8.41 -2.51 0.78
N GLN A 112 -7.07 -2.56 0.87
CA GLN A 112 -6.24 -1.37 1.00
C GLN A 112 -5.11 -1.44 -0.02
N CYS A 113 -4.89 -0.37 -0.79
CA CYS A 113 -3.80 -0.32 -1.77
C CYS A 113 -3.19 1.07 -1.88
N PHE A 114 -1.84 1.09 -1.92
CA PHE A 114 -1.03 2.29 -2.09
C PHE A 114 -0.18 2.27 -3.38
N ASP A 115 -0.33 1.24 -4.22
CA ASP A 115 0.53 1.01 -5.39
C ASP A 115 -0.17 1.33 -6.73
N ASP A 116 -1.32 1.98 -6.70
CA ASP A 116 -2.06 2.34 -7.91
C ASP A 116 -1.72 3.76 -8.39
N PRO A 117 -1.68 3.97 -9.70
CA PRO A 117 -2.13 3.09 -10.80
C PRO A 117 -1.10 2.05 -11.26
N GLU A 118 0.15 2.06 -10.78
CA GLU A 118 1.24 1.23 -11.30
C GLU A 118 0.95 -0.27 -11.20
N SER A 119 0.26 -0.69 -10.15
CA SER A 119 -0.08 -2.09 -9.89
C SER A 119 -1.53 -2.46 -10.22
N SER A 120 -2.31 -1.53 -10.78
CA SER A 120 -3.76 -1.70 -10.97
C SER A 120 -4.14 -2.94 -11.75
N GLN A 121 -3.44 -3.25 -12.84
CA GLN A 121 -3.80 -4.37 -13.74
C GLN A 121 -3.62 -5.73 -13.08
N ASP A 122 -2.56 -5.87 -12.30
CA ASP A 122 -2.15 -7.16 -11.74
C ASP A 122 -2.68 -7.40 -10.33
N LEU A 123 -3.12 -6.34 -9.63
CA LEU A 123 -3.53 -6.43 -8.23
C LEU A 123 -4.92 -5.89 -7.96
N SER A 124 -5.12 -4.58 -8.16
CA SER A 124 -6.31 -3.90 -7.62
C SER A 124 -7.55 -4.14 -8.44
N ARG A 125 -7.48 -3.92 -9.75
CA ARG A 125 -8.61 -4.02 -10.67
C ARG A 125 -9.32 -5.39 -10.62
N PRO A 126 -8.61 -6.53 -10.62
CA PRO A 126 -9.26 -7.83 -10.66
C PRO A 126 -9.88 -8.26 -9.32
N VAL A 127 -9.53 -7.60 -8.21
CA VAL A 127 -9.96 -8.06 -6.87
C VAL A 127 -10.77 -7.03 -6.09
N ALA A 128 -10.57 -5.73 -6.28
CA ALA A 128 -11.12 -4.68 -5.42
C ALA A 128 -12.65 -4.74 -5.27
N ALA A 129 -13.37 -5.01 -6.36
CA ALA A 129 -14.83 -5.09 -6.35
C ALA A 129 -15.41 -6.30 -5.56
N ALA A 130 -14.57 -7.27 -5.18
CA ALA A 130 -14.98 -8.41 -4.37
C ALA A 130 -14.98 -8.12 -2.86
N TYR A 131 -14.33 -7.02 -2.44
CA TYR A 131 -14.32 -6.58 -1.06
C TYR A 131 -15.57 -5.76 -0.72
N ASP A 132 -15.95 -5.76 0.53
CA ASP A 132 -17.07 -4.96 1.03
C ASP A 132 -16.73 -3.46 1.03
N LEU A 133 -15.49 -3.11 1.40
CA LEU A 133 -14.98 -1.75 1.52
C LEU A 133 -13.61 -1.63 0.86
N CYS A 134 -13.29 -0.45 0.30
CA CYS A 134 -11.97 -0.16 -0.26
C CYS A 134 -11.37 1.13 0.30
N LEU A 135 -10.17 1.03 0.85
CA LEU A 135 -9.31 2.12 1.27
C LEU A 135 -8.29 2.40 0.15
N VAL A 136 -8.52 3.47 -0.60
CA VAL A 136 -7.73 3.82 -1.79
C VAL A 136 -6.67 4.84 -1.41
N GLY A 137 -5.39 4.48 -1.52
CA GLY A 137 -4.28 5.34 -1.14
C GLY A 137 -4.08 6.53 -2.08
N ASN A 138 -4.24 6.32 -3.38
CA ASN A 138 -4.11 7.39 -4.36
C ASN A 138 -5.44 8.14 -4.54
N ILE A 139 -5.48 9.38 -4.08
CA ILE A 139 -6.67 10.24 -4.17
C ILE A 139 -7.11 10.50 -5.62
N ALA A 140 -6.20 10.41 -6.60
CA ALA A 140 -6.50 10.55 -8.02
C ALA A 140 -7.27 9.33 -8.59
N GLU A 141 -7.15 8.16 -7.95
CA GLU A 141 -7.70 6.90 -8.46
C GLU A 141 -9.13 6.59 -7.95
N LEU A 142 -9.73 7.42 -7.12
CA LEU A 142 -11.08 7.18 -6.58
C LEU A 142 -12.12 6.91 -7.67
N GLU A 143 -12.13 7.71 -8.74
CA GLU A 143 -13.07 7.53 -9.85
C GLU A 143 -12.74 6.27 -10.68
N THR A 144 -11.49 5.87 -10.76
CA THR A 144 -11.07 4.63 -11.40
C THR A 144 -11.63 3.41 -10.68
N TYR A 145 -11.55 3.39 -9.34
CA TYR A 145 -12.15 2.31 -8.53
C TYR A 145 -13.67 2.23 -8.68
N LYS A 146 -14.38 3.37 -8.74
CA LYS A 146 -15.83 3.39 -9.04
C LYS A 146 -16.14 2.75 -10.40
N ARG A 147 -15.32 3.05 -11.42
CA ARG A 147 -15.46 2.44 -12.75
C ARG A 147 -15.21 0.93 -12.75
N TRP A 148 -14.42 0.41 -11.80
CA TRP A 148 -14.24 -1.03 -11.61
C TRP A 148 -15.40 -1.71 -10.85
N GLY A 149 -16.42 -0.95 -10.46
CA GLY A 149 -17.61 -1.44 -9.76
C GLY A 149 -17.49 -1.46 -8.24
N VAL A 150 -16.46 -0.84 -7.67
CA VAL A 150 -16.34 -0.68 -6.21
C VAL A 150 -17.40 0.30 -5.73
N LYS A 151 -18.24 -0.16 -4.79
CA LYS A 151 -19.39 0.62 -4.30
C LYS A 151 -19.01 1.48 -3.09
N ASN A 152 -18.28 0.92 -2.15
CA ASN A 152 -17.93 1.56 -0.89
C ASN A 152 -16.42 1.80 -0.88
N LEU A 153 -16.00 3.03 -1.14
CA LEU A 153 -14.60 3.40 -1.16
C LEU A 153 -14.36 4.73 -0.47
N ARG A 154 -13.18 4.86 0.09
CA ARG A 154 -12.70 6.08 0.74
C ARG A 154 -11.23 6.27 0.41
N TRP A 155 -10.81 7.52 0.22
CA TRP A 155 -9.38 7.83 0.24
C TRP A 155 -8.81 7.63 1.65
N THR A 156 -7.63 7.00 1.71
CA THR A 156 -6.83 6.89 2.93
C THR A 156 -5.40 7.32 2.64
N PRO A 157 -4.82 8.25 3.41
CA PRO A 157 -3.41 8.57 3.27
C PRO A 157 -2.56 7.34 3.61
N MET A 158 -1.38 7.21 2.98
CA MET A 158 -0.38 6.24 3.42
C MET A 158 0.01 6.52 4.88
N GLY A 159 0.07 7.80 5.23
CA GLY A 159 0.43 8.25 6.56
C GLY A 159 1.91 8.11 6.87
N LEU A 160 2.26 8.33 8.12
CA LEU A 160 3.61 8.14 8.63
C LEU A 160 3.87 6.66 8.87
N MET A 161 5.06 6.22 8.49
CA MET A 161 5.52 4.86 8.74
C MET A 161 6.62 4.89 9.79
N PRO A 162 6.62 3.95 10.75
CA PRO A 162 7.69 3.82 11.74
C PRO A 162 9.06 3.76 11.08
N GLY A 163 10.05 4.43 11.65
CA GLY A 163 11.42 4.46 11.13
C GLY A 163 11.72 5.54 10.08
N PHE A 164 10.70 6.19 9.50
CA PHE A 164 10.92 7.26 8.51
C PHE A 164 10.82 8.68 9.11
N PHE A 165 10.53 8.83 10.37
CA PHE A 165 10.46 10.13 11.03
C PHE A 165 10.88 10.02 12.49
N ASP A 166 11.33 11.15 13.04
CA ASP A 166 11.65 11.27 14.46
C ASP A 166 10.40 11.72 15.23
N ALA A 167 9.79 10.78 15.94
CA ALA A 167 8.58 11.05 16.74
C ALA A 167 8.83 12.02 17.91
N THR A 168 10.10 12.28 18.27
CA THR A 168 10.49 13.19 19.36
C THR A 168 10.78 14.60 18.87
N LEU A 169 10.78 14.85 17.55
CA LEU A 169 11.05 16.16 16.96
C LEU A 169 10.00 17.18 17.40
N THR A 170 10.46 18.32 17.90
CA THR A 170 9.63 19.43 18.36
C THR A 170 9.71 20.63 17.43
N GLU A 171 8.72 21.54 17.53
CA GLU A 171 8.74 22.80 16.78
C GLU A 171 9.98 23.64 17.11
N ASP A 172 10.38 23.72 18.39
CA ASP A 172 11.55 24.45 18.82
C ASP A 172 12.83 23.91 18.17
N GLN A 173 12.96 22.60 18.11
CA GLN A 173 14.10 21.98 17.40
C GLN A 173 14.10 22.27 15.90
N ILE A 174 12.93 22.30 15.26
CA ILE A 174 12.84 22.65 13.83
C ILE A 174 13.30 24.11 13.62
N ARG A 175 13.00 25.02 14.56
CA ARG A 175 13.37 26.43 14.51
C ARG A 175 14.83 26.70 14.81
N THR A 176 15.43 25.95 15.73
CA THR A 176 16.73 26.28 16.31
C THR A 176 17.88 25.42 15.83
N GLU A 177 17.61 24.17 15.41
CA GLU A 177 18.66 23.28 14.95
C GLU A 177 19.19 23.72 13.58
N LYS A 178 20.51 23.74 13.46
CA LYS A 178 21.18 24.05 12.19
C LYS A 178 20.90 22.96 11.16
N ARG A 179 20.37 23.36 10.00
CA ARG A 179 20.18 22.49 8.83
C ARG A 179 21.15 22.93 7.73
N ASP A 180 22.09 22.07 7.40
CA ASP A 180 23.20 22.32 6.47
C ASP A 180 23.10 21.57 5.13
N ILE A 181 22.01 20.82 4.92
CA ILE A 181 21.71 20.14 3.66
C ILE A 181 20.57 20.88 2.97
N ASP A 182 20.89 21.61 1.91
CA ASP A 182 19.90 22.43 1.20
C ASP A 182 18.81 21.58 0.57
N LEU A 183 19.18 20.54 -0.17
CA LEU A 183 18.21 19.68 -0.88
C LEU A 183 18.46 18.21 -0.56
N PHE A 184 17.36 17.52 -0.22
CA PHE A 184 17.36 16.11 0.14
C PHE A 184 16.26 15.35 -0.60
N MET A 185 16.57 14.17 -1.15
CA MET A 185 15.60 13.27 -1.72
C MET A 185 16.08 11.81 -1.66
N MET A 186 15.20 10.91 -1.28
CA MET A 186 15.42 9.46 -1.42
C MET A 186 14.43 8.89 -2.46
N CYS A 187 14.92 8.55 -3.64
CA CYS A 187 14.11 7.88 -4.65
C CYS A 187 14.96 7.23 -5.75
N ASP A 188 14.42 6.18 -6.37
CA ASP A 188 15.02 5.57 -7.56
C ASP A 188 15.00 6.54 -8.74
N ARG A 189 16.18 6.94 -9.22
CA ARG A 189 16.35 7.80 -10.40
C ARG A 189 16.00 7.09 -11.70
N LEU A 190 16.17 5.78 -11.75
CA LEU A 190 16.03 4.98 -12.98
C LEU A 190 14.58 4.65 -13.34
N SER A 191 13.61 5.09 -12.55
CA SER A 191 12.19 4.92 -12.89
C SER A 191 11.86 5.59 -14.23
N PRO A 192 11.36 4.85 -15.24
CA PRO A 192 11.08 5.40 -16.57
C PRO A 192 10.13 6.60 -16.55
N TRP A 193 9.16 6.60 -15.64
CA TRP A 193 8.10 7.60 -15.53
C TRP A 193 8.59 8.98 -15.11
N ARG A 194 9.71 9.06 -14.41
CA ARG A 194 10.25 10.33 -13.90
C ARG A 194 11.72 10.56 -14.21
N LYS A 195 12.38 9.62 -14.92
CA LYS A 195 13.82 9.67 -15.18
C LYS A 195 14.28 11.03 -15.72
N ALA A 196 13.68 11.50 -16.82
CA ALA A 196 14.05 12.77 -17.45
C ALA A 196 13.87 13.98 -16.51
N ARG A 197 12.80 13.99 -15.72
CA ARG A 197 12.54 15.05 -14.72
C ARG A 197 13.59 15.04 -13.61
N LEU A 198 13.97 13.85 -13.12
CA LEU A 198 15.00 13.70 -12.09
C LEU A 198 16.39 14.02 -12.61
N GLU A 199 16.70 13.68 -13.86
CA GLU A 199 17.98 14.06 -14.50
C GLU A 199 18.12 15.58 -14.61
N LYS A 200 17.05 16.26 -15.01
CA LYS A 200 17.02 17.74 -15.08
C LYS A 200 17.20 18.36 -13.70
N LEU A 201 16.50 17.86 -12.70
CA LEU A 201 16.64 18.32 -11.31
C LEU A 201 18.06 18.08 -10.78
N GLY A 202 18.64 16.91 -11.01
CA GLY A 202 20.00 16.58 -10.58
C GLY A 202 21.07 17.43 -11.28
N ALA A 203 20.87 17.77 -12.56
CA ALA A 203 21.77 18.67 -13.30
C ALA A 203 21.72 20.12 -12.76
N ALA A 204 20.54 20.57 -12.29
CA ALA A 204 20.38 21.89 -11.69
C ALA A 204 21.01 22.01 -10.28
N PHE A 205 21.18 20.87 -9.58
CA PHE A 205 21.69 20.80 -8.20
C PHE A 205 22.67 19.63 -8.04
N PRO A 206 23.90 19.72 -8.58
CA PRO A 206 24.87 18.63 -8.60
C PRO A 206 25.33 18.20 -7.19
N ASP A 207 25.32 19.12 -6.23
CA ASP A 207 25.77 18.87 -4.85
C ASP A 207 24.63 18.40 -3.92
N ALA A 208 23.40 18.28 -4.43
CA ALA A 208 22.25 17.88 -3.65
C ALA A 208 22.40 16.47 -3.02
N TYR A 209 21.80 16.25 -1.87
CA TYR A 209 21.77 14.99 -1.16
C TYR A 209 20.65 14.09 -1.73
N PHE A 210 20.83 13.65 -2.98
CA PHE A 210 19.92 12.74 -3.65
C PHE A 210 20.45 11.31 -3.56
N PHE A 211 19.61 10.40 -3.02
CA PHE A 211 19.94 9.01 -2.75
C PHE A 211 18.98 8.05 -3.48
N GLY A 212 19.47 6.85 -3.76
CA GLY A 212 18.75 5.78 -4.43
C GLY A 212 19.47 5.28 -5.67
N ARG A 213 18.93 4.26 -6.31
CA ARG A 213 19.51 3.67 -7.50
C ARG A 213 19.67 4.69 -8.62
N GLY A 214 20.86 4.79 -9.18
CA GLY A 214 21.19 5.71 -10.27
C GLY A 214 21.63 7.12 -9.86
N TRP A 215 21.63 7.45 -8.58
CA TRP A 215 22.25 8.65 -8.04
C TRP A 215 23.73 8.41 -7.69
N PRO A 216 24.62 9.44 -7.83
CA PRO A 216 26.03 9.27 -7.50
C PRO A 216 26.29 8.85 -6.04
N ARG A 217 25.43 9.25 -5.11
CA ARG A 217 25.54 8.92 -3.68
C ARG A 217 25.04 7.50 -3.34
N GLY A 218 24.44 6.77 -4.30
CA GLY A 218 23.89 5.44 -4.04
C GLY A 218 22.74 5.44 -3.03
N TYR A 219 22.60 4.34 -2.29
CA TYR A 219 21.59 4.23 -1.22
C TYR A 219 22.07 4.84 0.08
N LEU A 220 21.16 5.53 0.78
CA LEU A 220 21.41 6.01 2.14
C LEU A 220 21.14 4.86 3.13
N PRO A 221 22.14 4.47 3.95
CA PRO A 221 21.94 3.46 4.97
C PRO A 221 20.80 3.79 5.93
N THR A 222 19.97 2.82 6.28
CA THR A 222 18.78 3.02 7.13
C THR A 222 19.14 3.72 8.46
N VAL A 223 20.25 3.35 9.07
CA VAL A 223 20.73 3.93 10.33
C VAL A 223 21.11 5.41 10.23
N GLU A 224 21.37 5.92 9.03
CA GLU A 224 21.75 7.33 8.78
C GLU A 224 20.56 8.18 8.33
N GLN A 225 19.45 7.57 7.91
CA GLN A 225 18.34 8.30 7.27
C GLN A 225 17.79 9.42 8.13
N LEU A 226 17.47 9.14 9.40
CA LEU A 226 16.91 10.15 10.29
C LEU A 226 17.88 11.30 10.56
N SER A 227 19.17 11.00 10.77
CA SER A 227 20.19 12.02 11.02
C SER A 227 20.42 12.93 9.80
N VAL A 228 20.37 12.37 8.59
CA VAL A 228 20.48 13.16 7.35
C VAL A 228 19.22 13.99 7.15
N MET A 229 18.03 13.44 7.36
CA MET A 229 16.77 14.17 7.25
C MET A 229 16.66 15.34 8.23
N ARG A 230 17.15 15.21 9.47
CA ARG A 230 17.21 16.32 10.43
C ARG A 230 18.03 17.50 9.96
N ARG A 231 19.02 17.28 9.11
CA ARG A 231 19.89 18.31 8.55
C ARG A 231 19.35 18.92 7.26
N ALA A 232 18.31 18.33 6.66
CA ALA A 232 17.77 18.76 5.37
C ALA A 232 16.80 19.93 5.51
N ARG A 233 16.87 20.87 4.55
CA ARG A 233 16.03 22.09 4.49
C ARG A 233 14.83 21.89 3.58
N ILE A 234 15.04 21.39 2.36
CA ILE A 234 14.07 21.31 1.28
C ILE A 234 14.08 19.88 0.69
N GLY A 235 12.88 19.34 0.47
CA GLY A 235 12.68 18.03 -0.14
C GLY A 235 11.81 18.09 -1.40
N PRO A 236 12.42 18.09 -2.61
CA PRO A 236 11.65 17.93 -3.84
C PRO A 236 11.05 16.53 -3.89
N ASN A 237 9.75 16.44 -4.25
CA ASN A 237 9.02 15.20 -4.30
C ASN A 237 8.33 15.03 -5.66
N LEU A 238 8.88 14.13 -6.49
CA LEU A 238 8.36 13.77 -7.80
C LEU A 238 7.79 12.34 -7.75
N HIS A 239 6.55 12.19 -8.17
CA HIS A 239 5.86 10.90 -8.20
C HIS A 239 6.01 10.18 -9.54
N ASN A 240 5.81 8.87 -9.53
CA ASN A 240 5.60 8.08 -10.75
C ASN A 240 4.17 8.23 -11.25
N SER A 241 3.22 8.36 -10.34
CA SER A 241 1.78 8.38 -10.57
C SER A 241 1.20 9.80 -10.61
N THR A 242 -0.08 9.84 -10.91
CA THR A 242 -0.88 11.08 -11.01
C THR A 242 -1.35 11.63 -9.67
N GLY A 243 -1.02 11.00 -8.56
CA GLY A 243 -1.44 11.42 -7.22
C GLY A 243 -0.27 11.45 -6.22
N PRO A 244 -0.35 12.29 -5.19
CA PRO A 244 0.65 12.43 -4.14
C PRO A 244 0.53 11.27 -3.15
N ILE A 245 1.05 10.09 -3.51
CA ILE A 245 0.80 8.84 -2.78
C ILE A 245 2.04 8.30 -2.04
N ASN A 246 3.25 8.65 -2.45
CA ASN A 246 4.44 8.03 -1.88
C ASN A 246 4.71 8.43 -0.41
N ALA A 247 5.55 7.65 0.28
CA ALA A 247 5.90 7.91 1.68
C ALA A 247 6.54 9.30 1.90
N ARG A 248 7.27 9.83 0.88
CA ARG A 248 7.88 11.17 0.94
C ARG A 248 6.86 12.28 1.19
N THR A 249 5.66 12.13 0.68
CA THR A 249 4.55 13.07 0.88
C THR A 249 4.30 13.34 2.37
N TYR A 250 4.58 12.38 3.21
CA TYR A 250 4.35 12.45 4.66
C TYR A 250 5.65 12.59 5.46
N TYR A 251 6.69 11.82 5.15
CA TYR A 251 7.89 11.85 5.98
C TYR A 251 8.74 13.11 5.80
N LEU A 252 8.72 13.77 4.62
CA LEU A 252 9.44 15.01 4.47
C LEU A 252 8.95 16.10 5.45
N PRO A 253 7.65 16.44 5.45
CA PRO A 253 7.14 17.38 6.44
C PRO A 253 7.31 16.87 7.89
N ALA A 254 7.13 15.57 8.14
CA ALA A 254 7.28 15.00 9.49
C ALA A 254 8.68 15.20 10.11
N ASN A 255 9.70 15.37 9.28
CA ASN A 255 11.06 15.70 9.69
C ASN A 255 11.37 17.22 9.62
N GLY A 256 10.35 18.07 9.49
CA GLY A 256 10.51 19.52 9.40
C GLY A 256 11.19 20.00 8.10
N ILE A 257 11.10 19.22 7.04
CA ILE A 257 11.65 19.54 5.72
C ILE A 257 10.57 20.21 4.88
N LEU A 258 10.86 21.36 4.25
CA LEU A 258 9.94 21.97 3.29
C LEU A 258 9.74 21.01 2.11
N GLN A 259 8.53 20.50 1.94
CA GLN A 259 8.19 19.68 0.77
C GLN A 259 7.79 20.56 -0.41
N ILE A 260 8.44 20.35 -1.57
CA ILE A 260 8.07 20.89 -2.87
C ILE A 260 7.64 19.72 -3.75
N CYS A 261 6.35 19.60 -4.04
CA CYS A 261 5.74 18.36 -4.54
C CYS A 261 4.96 18.57 -5.85
N ASP A 262 5.08 17.62 -6.77
CA ASP A 262 4.26 17.60 -7.99
C ASP A 262 2.78 17.22 -7.70
N ASN A 263 1.97 17.08 -8.75
CA ASN A 263 0.53 16.79 -8.64
C ASN A 263 -0.24 17.86 -7.85
N ARG A 264 0.08 19.12 -8.07
CA ARG A 264 -0.47 20.29 -7.35
C ARG A 264 -1.97 20.19 -7.07
N SER A 265 -2.78 19.86 -8.06
CA SER A 265 -4.23 19.81 -7.93
C SER A 265 -4.73 18.77 -6.93
N HIS A 266 -4.11 17.59 -6.87
CA HIS A 266 -4.41 16.54 -5.91
C HIS A 266 -3.74 16.78 -4.56
N LEU A 267 -2.55 17.38 -4.57
CA LEU A 267 -1.84 17.77 -3.36
C LEU A 267 -2.66 18.78 -2.54
N GLY A 268 -3.29 19.75 -3.20
CA GLY A 268 -4.18 20.73 -2.57
C GLY A 268 -5.46 20.15 -1.93
N ARG A 269 -5.76 18.87 -2.17
CA ARG A 269 -6.84 18.13 -1.47
C ARG A 269 -6.36 17.48 -0.17
N ILE A 270 -5.05 17.45 0.06
CA ILE A 270 -4.39 16.81 1.21
C ILE A 270 -3.77 17.84 2.13
N PHE A 271 -3.15 18.87 1.55
CA PHE A 271 -2.45 19.96 2.25
C PHE A 271 -2.97 21.32 1.80
N GLU A 272 -2.79 22.34 2.65
CA GLU A 272 -2.98 23.74 2.29
C GLU A 272 -1.72 24.23 1.55
N LEU A 273 -1.85 24.41 0.21
CA LEU A 273 -0.72 24.81 -0.64
C LEU A 273 -0.25 26.24 -0.28
N GLY A 274 1.07 26.44 -0.30
CA GLY A 274 1.71 27.71 0.08
C GLY A 274 1.80 27.95 1.58
N LYS A 275 1.21 27.09 2.40
CA LYS A 275 1.18 27.22 3.85
C LYS A 275 1.71 26.00 4.59
N GLU A 276 1.42 24.78 4.11
CA GLU A 276 1.85 23.51 4.68
C GLU A 276 2.89 22.82 3.79
N VAL A 277 2.73 22.94 2.48
CA VAL A 277 3.62 22.42 1.44
C VAL A 277 3.57 23.31 0.21
N ILE A 278 4.54 23.17 -0.68
CA ILE A 278 4.58 23.86 -1.97
C ILE A 278 4.24 22.90 -3.10
N GLY A 279 3.33 23.29 -3.97
CA GLY A 279 2.94 22.53 -5.16
C GLY A 279 3.60 23.07 -6.42
N PHE A 280 3.96 22.18 -7.37
CA PHE A 280 4.44 22.56 -8.70
C PHE A 280 3.81 21.71 -9.80
N ASP A 281 3.83 22.21 -11.04
CA ASP A 281 3.33 21.51 -12.22
C ASP A 281 4.45 21.09 -13.18
N THR A 282 5.57 21.81 -13.22
CA THR A 282 6.71 21.48 -14.07
C THR A 282 8.01 21.35 -13.29
N VAL A 283 8.97 20.61 -13.84
CA VAL A 283 10.29 20.47 -13.17
C VAL A 283 11.06 21.79 -13.15
N ASP A 284 10.83 22.68 -14.11
CA ASP A 284 11.45 24.01 -14.12
C ASP A 284 10.94 24.83 -12.95
N GLU A 285 9.65 24.86 -12.75
CA GLU A 285 9.03 25.49 -11.59
C GLU A 285 9.56 24.90 -10.27
N CYS A 286 9.73 23.56 -10.19
CA CYS A 286 10.34 22.93 -9.03
C CYS A 286 11.76 23.45 -8.76
N ILE A 287 12.58 23.57 -9.79
CA ILE A 287 13.94 24.09 -9.70
C ILE A 287 13.93 25.53 -9.20
N ASP A 288 13.06 26.38 -9.75
CA ASP A 288 12.97 27.80 -9.36
C ASP A 288 12.45 27.95 -7.92
N LEU A 289 11.47 27.16 -7.51
CA LEU A 289 10.98 27.11 -6.14
C LEU A 289 12.07 26.63 -5.15
N CYS A 290 12.85 25.60 -5.52
CA CYS A 290 13.99 25.19 -4.70
C CYS A 290 14.98 26.34 -4.50
N ARG A 291 15.38 27.05 -5.57
CA ARG A 291 16.28 28.22 -5.49
C ARG A 291 15.69 29.35 -4.65
N TYR A 292 14.41 29.63 -4.82
CA TYR A 292 13.70 30.64 -4.04
C TYR A 292 13.79 30.34 -2.54
N TYR A 293 13.37 29.15 -2.12
CA TYR A 293 13.33 28.78 -0.69
C TYR A 293 14.71 28.51 -0.08
N MET A 294 15.76 28.31 -0.88
CA MET A 294 17.15 28.28 -0.38
C MET A 294 17.58 29.68 0.15
N SER A 295 17.04 30.75 -0.39
CA SER A 295 17.33 32.13 -0.01
C SER A 295 16.28 32.80 0.87
N HIS A 296 15.08 32.19 1.02
CA HIS A 296 13.96 32.74 1.81
C HIS A 296 13.73 31.90 3.07
N GLU A 297 14.71 31.90 3.96
CA GLU A 297 14.77 31.01 5.13
C GLU A 297 13.57 31.13 6.06
N GLN A 298 13.14 32.36 6.38
CA GLN A 298 12.04 32.61 7.30
C GLN A 298 10.73 31.99 6.78
N GLU A 299 10.42 32.25 5.50
CA GLU A 299 9.21 31.73 4.86
C GLU A 299 9.25 30.21 4.74
N ARG A 300 10.41 29.66 4.32
CA ARG A 300 10.65 28.22 4.25
C ARG A 300 10.36 27.57 5.60
N LEU A 301 10.88 28.15 6.69
CA LEU A 301 10.76 27.60 8.04
C LEU A 301 9.30 27.55 8.50
N GLU A 302 8.54 28.64 8.30
CA GLU A 302 7.13 28.69 8.70
C GLU A 302 6.29 27.65 7.96
N ILE A 303 6.51 27.49 6.64
CA ILE A 303 5.80 26.47 5.85
C ILE A 303 6.20 25.07 6.32
N SER A 304 7.49 24.83 6.60
CA SER A 304 7.97 23.53 7.10
C SER A 304 7.31 23.15 8.43
N ILE A 305 7.18 24.11 9.35
CA ILE A 305 6.54 23.90 10.66
C ILE A 305 5.05 23.60 10.51
N ASN A 306 4.36 24.33 9.64
CA ASN A 306 2.94 24.07 9.39
C ASN A 306 2.72 22.69 8.77
N GLY A 307 3.57 22.31 7.80
CA GLY A 307 3.57 20.97 7.21
C GLY A 307 3.84 19.86 8.25
N TRP A 308 4.81 20.11 9.15
CA TRP A 308 5.10 19.20 10.25
C TRP A 308 3.90 19.03 11.18
N LYS A 309 3.28 20.14 11.65
CA LYS A 309 2.07 20.11 12.48
C LYS A 309 0.94 19.32 11.82
N ARG A 310 0.72 19.56 10.53
CA ARG A 310 -0.30 18.88 9.74
C ARG A 310 -0.09 17.36 9.72
N VAL A 311 1.13 16.93 9.44
CA VAL A 311 1.41 15.51 9.26
C VAL A 311 1.42 14.77 10.60
N ILE A 312 2.05 15.35 11.64
CA ILE A 312 2.08 14.75 12.98
C ILE A 312 0.67 14.70 13.59
N GLY A 313 -0.17 15.70 13.35
CA GLY A 313 -1.55 15.74 13.86
C GLY A 313 -2.47 14.77 13.09
N ASP A 314 -2.53 14.92 11.77
CA ASP A 314 -3.59 14.31 10.98
C ASP A 314 -3.17 13.05 10.21
N TYR A 315 -1.87 12.88 9.95
CA TYR A 315 -1.37 11.79 9.10
C TYR A 315 -0.45 10.82 9.83
N ASN A 316 -0.38 10.89 11.18
CA ASN A 316 0.24 9.83 11.94
C ASN A 316 -0.57 8.52 11.78
N GLU A 317 0.09 7.39 11.87
CA GLU A 317 -0.49 6.09 11.60
C GLU A 317 -1.68 5.74 12.51
N THR A 318 -1.63 6.15 13.76
CA THR A 318 -2.69 5.92 14.74
C THR A 318 -3.96 6.68 14.39
N GLU A 319 -3.83 7.95 14.02
CA GLU A 319 -4.96 8.79 13.64
C GLU A 319 -5.56 8.35 12.29
N VAL A 320 -4.72 7.99 11.33
CA VAL A 320 -5.17 7.43 10.05
C VAL A 320 -5.96 6.13 10.28
N PHE A 321 -5.43 5.23 11.10
CA PHE A 321 -6.11 3.96 11.41
C PHE A 321 -7.42 4.20 12.16
N ARG A 322 -7.45 5.11 13.15
CA ARG A 322 -8.66 5.48 13.90
C ARG A 322 -9.78 5.96 12.97
N ARG A 323 -9.46 6.87 12.04
CA ARG A 323 -10.45 7.39 11.08
C ARG A 323 -10.93 6.32 10.09
N ASN A 324 -10.06 5.40 9.69
CA ASN A 324 -10.43 4.28 8.85
C ASN A 324 -11.34 3.31 9.61
N LEU A 325 -10.99 2.97 10.84
CA LEU A 325 -11.79 2.07 11.68
C LEU A 325 -13.18 2.66 11.95
N GLN A 326 -13.25 3.94 12.30
CA GLN A 326 -14.53 4.65 12.50
C GLN A 326 -15.40 4.63 11.22
N TRP A 327 -14.79 4.75 10.05
CA TRP A 327 -15.51 4.62 8.79
C TRP A 327 -16.01 3.18 8.56
N ILE A 328 -15.22 2.17 8.89
CA ILE A 328 -15.61 0.76 8.81
C ILE A 328 -16.75 0.46 9.79
N GLU A 329 -16.71 0.99 11.02
CA GLU A 329 -17.76 0.85 12.03
C GLU A 329 -19.13 1.33 11.54
N ASN A 330 -19.19 2.41 10.77
CA ASN A 330 -20.43 2.92 10.18
C ASN A 330 -21.09 1.91 9.22
N TYR A 331 -20.30 1.03 8.60
CA TYR A 331 -20.81 -0.04 7.74
C TYR A 331 -21.10 -1.34 8.50
N TYR A 332 -20.47 -1.55 9.65
CA TYR A 332 -20.60 -2.78 10.41
C TYR A 332 -22.05 -3.05 10.81
N ASP A 333 -22.75 -2.08 11.33
CA ASP A 333 -24.14 -2.21 11.75
C ASP A 333 -25.08 -2.54 10.57
N ILE A 334 -24.78 -2.00 9.38
CA ILE A 334 -25.51 -2.26 8.14
C ILE A 334 -25.26 -3.69 7.64
N MET A 335 -24.04 -4.19 7.76
CA MET A 335 -23.60 -5.48 7.22
C MET A 335 -23.77 -6.63 8.21
N LYS A 336 -23.96 -6.36 9.48
CA LYS A 336 -24.12 -7.35 10.54
C LYS A 336 -25.17 -8.44 10.24
N PRO A 337 -26.35 -8.15 9.66
CA PRO A 337 -27.32 -9.17 9.27
C PRO A 337 -26.77 -10.13 8.21
N LYS A 338 -25.98 -9.64 7.24
CA LYS A 338 -25.34 -10.46 6.20
C LYS A 338 -24.30 -11.39 6.81
N ILE A 339 -23.48 -10.89 7.72
CA ILE A 339 -22.45 -11.66 8.44
C ILE A 339 -23.10 -12.77 9.27
N THR A 340 -24.10 -12.44 10.07
CA THR A 340 -24.83 -13.40 10.91
C THR A 340 -25.50 -14.49 10.08
N ASN A 341 -26.14 -14.15 8.97
CA ASN A 341 -26.76 -15.12 8.08
C ASN A 341 -25.74 -16.04 7.41
N SER A 342 -24.56 -15.51 7.04
CA SER A 342 -23.47 -16.30 6.47
C SER A 342 -22.90 -17.30 7.47
N LEU A 343 -22.70 -16.90 8.72
CA LEU A 343 -22.24 -17.77 9.82
C LEU A 343 -23.25 -18.88 10.12
N ILE A 344 -24.54 -18.57 10.18
CA ILE A 344 -25.61 -19.56 10.39
C ILE A 344 -25.61 -20.59 9.25
N THR A 345 -25.50 -20.12 8.00
CA THR A 345 -25.48 -20.99 6.81
C THR A 345 -24.27 -21.91 6.81
N LEU A 346 -23.08 -21.40 7.18
CA LEU A 346 -21.84 -22.16 7.28
C LEU A 346 -21.94 -23.22 8.41
N THR A 347 -22.44 -22.84 9.58
CA THR A 347 -22.60 -23.73 10.73
C THR A 347 -23.61 -24.82 10.45
N GLN A 348 -24.71 -24.51 9.78
CA GLN A 348 -25.72 -25.52 9.37
C GLN A 348 -25.18 -26.48 8.31
N LYS A 349 -24.38 -26.02 7.35
CA LYS A 349 -23.71 -26.88 6.37
C LYS A 349 -22.67 -27.80 7.00
N LYS A 350 -21.85 -27.29 7.97
CA LYS A 350 -20.93 -28.14 8.75
C LYS A 350 -21.66 -29.22 9.55
N ARG A 351 -22.84 -28.93 10.16
CA ARG A 351 -23.65 -29.92 10.90
C ARG A 351 -24.26 -30.99 10.03
N LYS A 352 -24.68 -30.65 8.80
CA LYS A 352 -25.39 -31.60 7.92
C LYS A 352 -24.49 -32.60 7.17
N ARG A 353 -23.17 -32.35 7.05
CA ARG A 353 -22.33 -33.14 6.13
C ARG A 353 -21.03 -33.68 6.68
N GLY A 354 -20.64 -33.52 7.91
CA GLY A 354 -19.43 -34.18 8.45
C GLY A 354 -18.16 -34.15 7.55
N ILE A 355 -18.15 -33.38 6.46
CA ILE A 355 -17.14 -33.37 5.41
C ILE A 355 -16.88 -31.93 4.99
N HIS A 356 -15.61 -31.57 4.88
CA HIS A 356 -15.08 -30.30 4.38
C HIS A 356 -15.81 -29.75 3.15
N PHE A 357 -16.55 -28.65 3.31
CA PHE A 357 -17.36 -28.06 2.26
C PHE A 357 -16.83 -26.72 1.76
N PHE A 358 -15.67 -26.76 1.16
CA PHE A 358 -15.26 -25.73 0.21
C PHE A 358 -14.63 -26.29 -1.07
N TYR A 359 -14.86 -27.57 -1.33
CA TYR A 359 -14.36 -28.22 -2.53
C TYR A 359 -15.44 -28.99 -3.26
N ILE A 360 -16.10 -28.35 -4.22
CA ILE A 360 -16.50 -29.10 -5.41
C ILE A 360 -15.26 -29.05 -6.30
N PRO A 361 -14.52 -30.16 -6.44
CA PRO A 361 -13.42 -30.17 -7.37
C PRO A 361 -14.02 -30.00 -8.76
N VAL A 362 -13.61 -28.96 -9.46
CA VAL A 362 -13.68 -28.88 -10.93
C VAL A 362 -12.78 -29.99 -11.53
N LYS A 363 -12.62 -31.10 -10.83
CA LYS A 363 -11.85 -32.27 -11.24
C LYS A 363 -12.42 -32.98 -12.47
N MET A 364 -13.70 -32.77 -12.80
CA MET A 364 -14.28 -33.41 -13.98
C MET A 364 -14.11 -32.61 -15.28
N VAL A 365 -13.97 -31.28 -15.19
CA VAL A 365 -13.80 -30.43 -16.38
C VAL A 365 -12.31 -30.26 -16.73
N SER A 366 -11.44 -30.17 -15.72
CA SER A 366 -9.99 -29.96 -15.95
C SER A 366 -9.30 -31.18 -16.56
N THR A 367 -9.72 -32.42 -16.21
CA THR A 367 -9.13 -33.63 -16.79
C THR A 367 -9.45 -33.76 -18.28
N PHE A 368 -10.61 -33.28 -18.71
CA PHE A 368 -10.98 -33.27 -20.13
C PHE A 368 -10.16 -32.24 -20.91
N PHE A 369 -10.05 -31.02 -20.42
CA PHE A 369 -9.24 -29.97 -21.08
C PHE A 369 -7.74 -30.26 -21.04
N TYR A 370 -7.19 -30.83 -19.98
CA TYR A 370 -5.79 -31.22 -19.92
C TYR A 370 -5.45 -32.34 -20.93
N LYS A 371 -6.33 -33.34 -21.08
CA LYS A 371 -6.17 -34.39 -22.11
C LYS A 371 -6.30 -33.84 -23.53
N VAL A 372 -7.19 -32.88 -23.77
CA VAL A 372 -7.36 -32.23 -25.08
C VAL A 372 -6.14 -31.37 -25.40
N ASN A 373 -5.64 -30.56 -24.45
CA ASN A 373 -4.48 -29.68 -24.68
C ASN A 373 -3.19 -30.48 -24.92
N ASN A 374 -2.97 -31.59 -24.20
CA ASN A 374 -1.83 -32.49 -24.45
C ASN A 374 -1.93 -33.21 -25.79
N LYS A 375 -3.13 -33.51 -26.25
CA LYS A 375 -3.32 -34.12 -27.57
C LYS A 375 -3.06 -33.11 -28.68
N VAL A 376 -3.48 -31.88 -28.54
CA VAL A 376 -3.22 -30.75 -29.45
C VAL A 376 -1.72 -30.42 -29.50
N GLN A 377 -1.03 -30.34 -28.37
CA GLN A 377 0.41 -30.08 -28.34
C GLN A 377 1.24 -31.23 -28.98
N LYS A 378 0.84 -32.49 -28.74
CA LYS A 378 1.50 -33.64 -29.43
C LYS A 378 1.28 -33.63 -30.94
N THR A 379 0.11 -33.20 -31.39
CA THR A 379 -0.21 -33.06 -32.79
C THR A 379 0.58 -31.91 -33.42
N PHE A 380 0.69 -30.77 -32.74
CA PHE A 380 1.51 -29.61 -33.19
C PHE A 380 3.01 -29.97 -33.29
N LYS A 381 3.57 -30.69 -32.30
CA LYS A 381 4.95 -31.17 -32.38
C LYS A 381 5.17 -32.17 -33.53
N ARG A 382 4.20 -33.03 -33.87
CA ARG A 382 4.27 -33.91 -35.02
C ARG A 382 4.25 -33.14 -36.34
N ILE A 383 3.42 -32.11 -36.46
CA ILE A 383 3.35 -31.26 -37.65
C ILE A 383 4.63 -30.46 -37.82
N GLN A 384 5.19 -29.91 -36.77
CA GLN A 384 6.47 -29.18 -36.80
C GLN A 384 7.65 -30.09 -37.21
N ASN A 385 7.64 -31.36 -36.83
CA ASN A 385 8.66 -32.32 -37.23
C ASN A 385 8.48 -32.78 -38.68
N LEU A 386 7.28 -32.78 -39.24
CA LEU A 386 7.03 -33.09 -40.64
C LEU A 386 7.45 -31.95 -41.58
N ILE A 387 7.36 -30.69 -41.11
CA ILE A 387 7.78 -29.50 -41.89
C ILE A 387 9.31 -29.31 -41.88
N LYS A 388 10.03 -29.96 -40.97
CA LYS A 388 11.52 -29.93 -40.96
C LYS A 388 12.22 -30.94 -41.85
N PHE A 389 11.46 -31.80 -42.51
CA PHE A 389 11.98 -32.85 -43.40
C PHE A 389 11.42 -32.77 -44.86
N SER A 390 10.81 -31.63 -45.21
CA SER A 390 10.44 -31.32 -46.59
C SER A 390 11.26 -30.16 -47.15
#